data_f288ed22e946f1a12d22da62949680bb
#
_entry.id   f288ed22e946f1a12d22da62949680bb
#
_cell.length_a   1.000
_cell.length_b   1.000
_cell.length_c   1.000
_cell.angle_alpha   90.00
_cell.angle_beta   90.00
_cell.angle_gamma   90.00
#
_symmetry.space_group_name_H-M   'P 1'
#
loop_
_entity.id
_entity.type
_entity.pdbx_description
1 polymer ?
#
loop_
_entity_poly.entity_id
_entity_poly.type
_entity_poly.pdbx_seq_one_letter_code
_entity_poly.pdbx_strand_id
1 'polypeptide(L)'
;MHKNYTDKQRLDIAKQQYNSYNEADPVKIEESKKSIGIVSQKINNKSTGEQSYIITDKYTPPTASISERNKVKELTILYKGSTAPANGNFNVPKHPDYKDVRKDWLSNDIPTAIQITNGGGSTVTPQLKTSAETLKQTMKLYPNAQIYVYGHSLGSMNAQYAIADLDKKDIKRISGGFFYQGPNIYSNLTPKQQDTVKAINALDRLFNFVDRKDYVPIGYGIGDPTIGHLIEVESKKAGMVEQHMWGGYQFDEDGNVLTDKEGSLRLAKYATAQQLASINIMRTSFSKSGGALSSSEEIFLDAAEGLAITQGMKQTIQGEIKDLKDMFDKAIENAEKLWRDTLSDARDIGSKLSESEILTALALGNATESKIVIDIVQDCEKSLAEATKIEQEYDKLLEQINEAIKSQLKTDQELAKQIGSMYG
;
A
#
# COMPACT_ATOMS: atom_id res chain seq x y z
N MET A 1 -16.49 1.32 14.16
CA MET A 1 -15.60 2.50 14.06
C MET A 1 -14.65 2.22 12.91
N HIS A 2 -14.62 3.06 11.91
CA HIS A 2 -13.76 2.88 10.75
C HIS A 2 -12.29 2.88 11.18
N LYS A 3 -11.53 1.87 10.77
CA LYS A 3 -10.16 1.70 11.25
C LYS A 3 -9.18 2.25 10.23
N ASN A 4 -8.55 3.38 10.55
CA ASN A 4 -7.45 3.90 9.75
C ASN A 4 -6.16 3.15 10.09
N TYR A 5 -5.48 2.67 9.07
CA TYR A 5 -4.22 1.95 9.17
C TYR A 5 -3.16 2.63 8.30
N THR A 6 -1.93 2.70 8.80
CA THR A 6 -0.76 3.06 7.98
C THR A 6 -0.45 1.92 6.99
N ASP A 7 0.39 2.17 5.99
CA ASP A 7 0.77 1.12 5.03
C ASP A 7 1.53 -0.02 5.71
N LYS A 8 2.37 0.29 6.71
CA LYS A 8 3.05 -0.69 7.56
C LYS A 8 2.04 -1.56 8.31
N GLN A 9 0.99 -0.97 8.88
CA GLN A 9 -0.07 -1.71 9.55
C GLN A 9 -0.89 -2.57 8.57
N ARG A 10 -1.15 -2.09 7.34
CA ARG A 10 -1.83 -2.87 6.30
C ARG A 10 -1.01 -4.07 5.85
N LEU A 11 0.31 -3.90 5.74
CA LEU A 11 1.21 -5.01 5.48
C LEU A 11 1.18 -6.04 6.62
N ASP A 12 1.17 -5.60 7.88
CA ASP A 12 1.04 -6.50 9.03
C ASP A 12 -0.31 -7.21 9.07
N ILE A 13 -1.40 -6.56 8.61
CA ILE A 13 -2.70 -7.22 8.42
C ILE A 13 -2.58 -8.31 7.36
N ALA A 14 -1.94 -8.05 6.23
CA ALA A 14 -1.73 -9.05 5.19
C ALA A 14 -0.93 -10.25 5.71
N LYS A 15 0.08 -10.05 6.56
CA LYS A 15 0.85 -11.13 7.19
C LYS A 15 -0.01 -12.09 8.02
N GLN A 16 -1.11 -11.60 8.61
CA GLN A 16 -1.99 -12.41 9.45
C GLN A 16 -2.62 -13.59 8.70
N GLN A 17 -2.67 -13.55 7.35
CA GLN A 17 -3.15 -14.68 6.55
C GLN A 17 -2.37 -15.98 6.75
N TYR A 18 -1.09 -15.89 7.16
CA TYR A 18 -0.23 -17.05 7.38
C TYR A 18 -0.35 -17.66 8.77
N ASN A 19 -0.97 -16.97 9.71
CA ASN A 19 -1.22 -17.50 11.03
C ASN A 19 -2.33 -18.57 11.00
N SER A 20 -2.28 -19.50 11.97
CA SER A 20 -3.30 -20.54 12.12
C SER A 20 -4.38 -20.07 13.08
N TYR A 21 -5.43 -19.46 12.54
CA TYR A 21 -6.60 -19.05 13.32
C TYR A 21 -7.70 -20.09 13.28
N ASN A 22 -8.47 -20.16 14.37
CA ASN A 22 -9.77 -20.81 14.43
C ASN A 22 -10.88 -19.74 14.43
N GLU A 23 -12.11 -20.16 14.21
CA GLU A 23 -13.25 -19.28 14.44
C GLU A 23 -13.30 -18.83 15.90
N ALA A 24 -13.71 -17.60 16.12
CA ALA A 24 -13.68 -16.85 17.37
C ALA A 24 -12.29 -16.40 17.85
N ASP A 25 -11.21 -16.71 17.15
CA ASP A 25 -9.88 -16.18 17.51
C ASP A 25 -9.78 -14.69 17.20
N PRO A 26 -9.20 -13.87 18.10
CA PRO A 26 -8.92 -12.47 17.86
C PRO A 26 -7.72 -12.29 16.93
N VAL A 27 -7.85 -11.40 15.96
CA VAL A 27 -6.74 -11.03 15.05
C VAL A 27 -6.23 -9.65 15.40
N LYS A 28 -4.91 -9.52 15.57
CA LYS A 28 -4.25 -8.27 15.98
C LYS A 28 -3.05 -7.99 15.08
N ILE A 29 -2.76 -6.71 14.87
CA ILE A 29 -1.50 -6.24 14.30
C ILE A 29 -0.38 -6.53 15.29
N GLU A 30 0.70 -7.15 14.86
CA GLU A 30 1.74 -7.66 15.75
C GLU A 30 2.43 -6.57 16.57
N GLU A 31 2.89 -5.49 15.89
CA GLU A 31 3.62 -4.42 16.56
C GLU A 31 2.74 -3.57 17.47
N SER A 32 1.63 -3.05 16.96
CA SER A 32 0.78 -2.12 17.69
C SER A 32 -0.22 -2.80 18.63
N LYS A 33 -0.36 -4.13 18.56
CA LYS A 33 -1.41 -4.91 19.22
C LYS A 33 -2.84 -4.43 18.95
N LYS A 34 -3.01 -3.54 17.95
CA LYS A 34 -4.31 -3.02 17.54
C LYS A 34 -5.18 -4.16 16.99
N SER A 35 -6.41 -4.29 17.51
CA SER A 35 -7.32 -5.33 17.05
C SER A 35 -7.82 -5.04 15.64
N ILE A 36 -7.72 -6.04 14.76
CA ILE A 36 -8.36 -6.04 13.44
C ILE A 36 -9.82 -6.48 13.60
N GLY A 37 -10.06 -7.49 14.43
CA GLY A 37 -11.38 -8.08 14.69
C GLY A 37 -11.25 -9.50 15.17
N ILE A 38 -12.31 -10.29 14.94
CA ILE A 38 -12.43 -11.68 15.35
C ILE A 38 -12.75 -12.51 14.09
N VAL A 39 -12.11 -13.67 13.95
CA VAL A 39 -12.38 -14.61 12.86
C VAL A 39 -13.81 -15.13 13.00
N SER A 40 -14.69 -14.70 12.13
CA SER A 40 -16.09 -15.13 12.09
C SER A 40 -16.33 -16.32 11.18
N GLN A 41 -15.43 -16.55 10.23
CA GLN A 41 -15.45 -17.74 9.39
C GLN A 41 -14.03 -18.07 8.90
N LYS A 42 -13.70 -19.35 8.96
CA LYS A 42 -12.49 -19.93 8.38
C LYS A 42 -12.85 -20.76 7.16
N ILE A 43 -12.34 -20.38 6.00
CA ILE A 43 -12.47 -21.15 4.77
C ILE A 43 -11.21 -22.02 4.61
N ASN A 44 -11.41 -23.30 4.38
CA ASN A 44 -10.34 -24.26 4.06
C ASN A 44 -10.90 -25.32 3.09
N ASN A 45 -10.97 -24.97 1.81
CA ASN A 45 -11.49 -25.83 0.77
C ASN A 45 -10.39 -26.72 0.22
N LYS A 46 -10.31 -27.95 0.71
CA LYS A 46 -9.29 -28.92 0.30
C LYS A 46 -9.40 -29.35 -1.17
N SER A 47 -10.59 -29.24 -1.79
CA SER A 47 -10.79 -29.65 -3.18
C SER A 47 -10.28 -28.64 -4.19
N THR A 48 -10.27 -27.37 -3.83
CA THR A 48 -9.82 -26.26 -4.70
C THR A 48 -8.53 -25.61 -4.23
N GLY A 49 -8.13 -25.84 -2.97
CA GLY A 49 -6.96 -25.22 -2.34
C GLY A 49 -7.24 -23.86 -1.73
N GLU A 50 -8.46 -23.30 -1.82
CA GLU A 50 -8.78 -22.02 -1.23
C GLU A 50 -8.66 -22.03 0.28
N GLN A 51 -7.93 -21.07 0.83
CA GLN A 51 -7.86 -20.77 2.25
C GLN A 51 -8.06 -19.27 2.47
N SER A 52 -8.99 -18.93 3.36
CA SER A 52 -9.26 -17.52 3.68
C SER A 52 -9.88 -17.35 5.07
N TYR A 53 -9.76 -16.14 5.61
CA TYR A 53 -10.37 -15.74 6.88
C TYR A 53 -11.33 -14.58 6.65
N ILE A 54 -12.55 -14.69 7.18
CA ILE A 54 -13.52 -13.61 7.25
C ILE A 54 -13.49 -13.07 8.69
N ILE A 55 -13.09 -11.82 8.84
CA ILE A 55 -12.87 -11.16 10.14
C ILE A 55 -13.88 -10.04 10.28
N THR A 56 -14.63 -10.02 11.38
CA THR A 56 -15.59 -8.97 11.73
C THR A 56 -15.18 -8.31 13.05
N ASP A 57 -15.71 -7.14 13.37
CA ASP A 57 -15.41 -6.42 14.62
C ASP A 57 -15.80 -7.20 15.89
N LYS A 58 -16.87 -8.01 15.81
CA LYS A 58 -17.31 -8.96 16.83
C LYS A 58 -17.53 -10.31 16.19
N TYR A 59 -17.36 -11.38 16.94
CA TYR A 59 -17.66 -12.73 16.45
C TYR A 59 -19.10 -12.82 15.95
N THR A 60 -19.25 -12.91 14.64
CA THR A 60 -20.54 -12.97 13.97
C THR A 60 -20.45 -14.02 12.85
N PRO A 61 -20.57 -15.34 13.20
CA PRO A 61 -20.43 -16.42 12.21
C PRO A 61 -21.59 -16.42 11.21
N PRO A 62 -21.47 -17.14 10.09
CA PRO A 62 -22.57 -17.32 9.11
C PRO A 62 -23.88 -17.85 9.73
N THR A 63 -23.77 -18.59 10.82
CA THR A 63 -24.92 -19.15 11.59
C THR A 63 -25.58 -18.15 12.53
N ALA A 64 -24.99 -16.96 12.74
CA ALA A 64 -25.61 -15.90 13.53
C ALA A 64 -26.94 -15.45 12.90
N SER A 65 -27.82 -14.88 13.71
CA SER A 65 -29.10 -14.39 13.22
C SER A 65 -28.94 -13.32 12.13
N ILE A 66 -29.93 -13.19 11.25
CA ILE A 66 -29.95 -12.15 10.21
C ILE A 66 -29.80 -10.75 10.84
N SER A 67 -30.44 -10.51 12.00
CA SER A 67 -30.34 -9.24 12.71
C SER A 67 -28.90 -8.94 13.15
N GLU A 68 -28.15 -9.92 13.64
CA GLU A 68 -26.76 -9.74 14.05
C GLU A 68 -25.86 -9.52 12.84
N ARG A 69 -26.01 -10.30 11.79
CA ARG A 69 -25.23 -10.15 10.54
C ARG A 69 -25.48 -8.78 9.88
N ASN A 70 -26.70 -8.26 9.94
CA ASN A 70 -27.04 -6.93 9.43
C ASN A 70 -26.41 -5.78 10.25
N LYS A 71 -25.95 -6.03 11.47
CA LYS A 71 -25.24 -5.05 12.30
C LYS A 71 -23.77 -4.93 11.97
N VAL A 72 -23.19 -5.92 11.27
CA VAL A 72 -21.80 -5.85 10.81
C VAL A 72 -21.67 -4.73 9.79
N LYS A 73 -20.84 -3.73 10.09
CA LYS A 73 -20.61 -2.56 9.24
C LYS A 73 -19.32 -2.61 8.45
N GLU A 74 -18.35 -3.38 8.95
CA GLU A 74 -17.04 -3.54 8.34
C GLU A 74 -16.55 -4.97 8.55
N LEU A 75 -15.92 -5.52 7.54
CA LEU A 75 -15.23 -6.81 7.63
C LEU A 75 -13.95 -6.82 6.79
N THR A 76 -13.03 -7.68 7.17
CA THR A 76 -11.78 -7.91 6.47
C THR A 76 -11.73 -9.35 5.96
N ILE A 77 -11.35 -9.53 4.70
CA ILE A 77 -11.09 -10.84 4.11
C ILE A 77 -9.58 -10.96 3.89
N LEU A 78 -8.98 -12.03 4.42
CA LEU A 78 -7.60 -12.39 4.18
C LEU A 78 -7.57 -13.64 3.29
N TYR A 79 -7.14 -13.50 2.04
CA TYR A 79 -6.88 -14.64 1.16
C TYR A 79 -5.46 -15.14 1.38
N LYS A 80 -5.32 -16.40 1.72
CA LYS A 80 -4.04 -17.00 2.06
C LYS A 80 -3.23 -17.31 0.80
N GLY A 81 -1.95 -16.94 0.82
CA GLY A 81 -0.96 -17.35 -0.16
C GLY A 81 -0.59 -18.83 -0.01
N SER A 82 0.27 -19.31 -0.91
CA SER A 82 0.78 -20.68 -0.85
C SER A 82 1.44 -20.94 0.51
N THR A 83 1.08 -22.05 1.12
CA THR A 83 1.77 -22.58 2.30
C THR A 83 2.67 -23.72 1.87
N ALA A 84 3.92 -23.67 2.32
CA ALA A 84 4.82 -24.78 2.08
C ALA A 84 4.20 -26.12 2.53
N PRO A 85 4.40 -27.20 1.80
CA PRO A 85 3.90 -28.50 2.20
C PRO A 85 4.43 -28.89 3.58
N ALA A 86 3.55 -29.32 4.42
CA ALA A 86 3.72 -30.11 5.64
C ALA A 86 4.07 -29.43 6.96
N ASN A 87 4.79 -28.32 7.09
CA ASN A 87 5.14 -27.82 8.42
C ASN A 87 4.90 -26.31 8.68
N GLY A 88 4.16 -25.66 7.85
CA GLY A 88 3.31 -24.47 8.08
C GLY A 88 3.81 -23.27 8.89
N ASN A 89 5.05 -23.24 9.31
CA ASN A 89 5.58 -22.15 10.13
C ASN A 89 6.67 -21.37 9.37
N PHE A 90 6.23 -20.42 8.54
CA PHE A 90 7.13 -19.43 7.94
C PHE A 90 7.83 -18.51 8.97
N ASN A 91 7.43 -18.56 10.21
CA ASN A 91 8.01 -17.80 11.31
C ASN A 91 9.26 -18.43 11.96
N VAL A 92 9.84 -19.50 11.37
CA VAL A 92 11.02 -20.12 11.95
C VAL A 92 12.26 -19.92 11.06
N PRO A 93 13.10 -18.91 11.32
CA PRO A 93 14.33 -18.66 10.56
C PRO A 93 15.44 -19.74 10.74
N LYS A 94 15.20 -20.82 11.51
CA LYS A 94 16.26 -21.74 11.96
C LYS A 94 16.03 -23.22 11.65
N HIS A 95 15.07 -23.61 10.80
CA HIS A 95 14.88 -25.04 10.50
C HIS A 95 15.76 -25.51 9.33
N PRO A 96 16.50 -26.63 9.45
CA PRO A 96 17.39 -27.14 8.40
C PRO A 96 16.67 -27.56 7.11
N ASP A 97 15.35 -27.84 7.15
CA ASP A 97 14.55 -28.24 5.98
C ASP A 97 14.16 -27.08 5.03
N TYR A 98 14.60 -25.88 5.36
CA TYR A 98 14.31 -24.65 4.60
C TYR A 98 14.82 -24.66 3.16
N LYS A 99 15.82 -25.49 2.84
CA LYS A 99 16.37 -25.64 1.48
C LYS A 99 15.45 -26.45 0.56
N ASP A 100 14.76 -27.44 1.07
CA ASP A 100 13.86 -28.30 0.31
C ASP A 100 12.49 -27.65 0.07
N VAL A 101 11.96 -26.98 1.10
CA VAL A 101 10.75 -26.14 0.99
C VAL A 101 10.93 -25.02 -0.06
N ARG A 102 12.11 -24.41 -0.08
CA ARG A 102 12.49 -23.38 -1.04
C ARG A 102 12.55 -23.91 -2.49
N LYS A 103 12.96 -25.17 -2.68
CA LYS A 103 13.06 -25.80 -3.98
C LYS A 103 11.68 -26.18 -4.53
N ASP A 104 10.79 -26.72 -3.70
CA ASP A 104 9.45 -27.11 -4.10
C ASP A 104 8.55 -25.91 -4.37
N TRP A 105 8.64 -24.86 -3.55
CA TRP A 105 7.88 -23.64 -3.75
C TRP A 105 8.31 -22.87 -5.01
N LEU A 106 9.62 -22.74 -5.25
CA LEU A 106 10.19 -22.16 -6.47
C LEU A 106 9.97 -23.04 -7.71
N SER A 107 9.89 -24.36 -7.54
CA SER A 107 9.79 -25.31 -8.66
C SER A 107 8.36 -25.64 -9.06
N ASN A 108 7.39 -25.56 -8.15
CA ASN A 108 6.03 -26.02 -8.37
C ASN A 108 4.98 -24.89 -8.29
N ASP A 109 5.01 -24.03 -7.27
CA ASP A 109 3.96 -23.03 -7.05
C ASP A 109 4.15 -21.78 -7.92
N ILE A 110 5.40 -21.29 -8.06
CA ILE A 110 5.71 -20.15 -8.92
C ILE A 110 5.52 -20.49 -10.41
N PRO A 111 6.03 -21.62 -10.94
CA PRO A 111 5.75 -22.02 -12.33
C PRO A 111 4.27 -22.20 -12.61
N THR A 112 3.48 -22.72 -11.65
CA THR A 112 2.04 -22.83 -11.79
C THR A 112 1.37 -21.46 -11.88
N ALA A 113 1.76 -20.53 -11.03
CA ALA A 113 1.31 -19.13 -11.09
C ALA A 113 1.75 -18.46 -12.41
N ILE A 114 2.99 -18.71 -12.86
CA ILE A 114 3.52 -18.24 -14.13
C ILE A 114 2.79 -18.86 -15.32
N GLN A 115 2.47 -20.15 -15.28
CA GLN A 115 1.66 -20.80 -16.34
C GLN A 115 0.25 -20.21 -16.42
N ILE A 116 -0.35 -19.86 -15.28
CA ILE A 116 -1.65 -19.18 -15.24
C ILE A 116 -1.56 -17.83 -15.94
N THR A 117 -0.47 -17.07 -15.74
CA THR A 117 -0.29 -15.73 -16.32
C THR A 117 0.22 -15.74 -17.77
N ASN A 118 1.03 -16.72 -18.16
CA ASN A 118 1.67 -16.79 -19.49
C ASN A 118 0.96 -17.76 -20.47
N GLY A 119 0.12 -18.63 -19.97
CA GLY A 119 -0.64 -19.56 -20.82
C GLY A 119 -1.78 -18.84 -21.52
N GLY A 120 -1.66 -18.57 -22.79
CA GLY A 120 -2.66 -17.92 -23.65
C GLY A 120 -4.01 -18.66 -23.78
N GLY A 121 -4.54 -19.16 -22.69
CA GLY A 121 -5.86 -19.73 -22.55
C GLY A 121 -6.44 -19.37 -21.19
N SER A 122 -7.67 -18.89 -21.16
CA SER A 122 -8.44 -18.42 -20.00
C SER A 122 -8.75 -19.52 -18.95
N THR A 123 -7.77 -20.27 -18.52
CA THR A 123 -7.95 -21.31 -17.50
C THR A 123 -7.92 -20.71 -16.10
N VAL A 124 -9.06 -20.21 -15.70
CA VAL A 124 -9.29 -19.80 -14.31
C VAL A 124 -9.26 -21.06 -13.44
N THR A 125 -8.36 -21.09 -12.46
CA THR A 125 -8.23 -22.25 -11.56
C THR A 125 -9.48 -22.42 -10.70
N PRO A 126 -9.77 -23.62 -10.20
CA PRO A 126 -10.85 -23.84 -9.23
C PRO A 126 -10.70 -22.95 -8.00
N GLN A 127 -9.48 -22.71 -7.54
CA GLN A 127 -9.20 -21.86 -6.39
C GLN A 127 -9.61 -20.38 -6.61
N LEU A 128 -9.31 -19.81 -7.77
CA LEU A 128 -9.73 -18.45 -8.12
C LEU A 128 -11.27 -18.35 -8.14
N LYS A 129 -11.95 -19.34 -8.73
CA LYS A 129 -13.42 -19.38 -8.77
C LYS A 129 -14.04 -19.43 -7.38
N THR A 130 -13.56 -20.35 -6.52
CA THR A 130 -14.10 -20.46 -5.16
C THR A 130 -13.79 -19.22 -4.32
N SER A 131 -12.63 -18.58 -4.50
CA SER A 131 -12.32 -17.30 -3.85
C SER A 131 -13.32 -16.20 -4.24
N ALA A 132 -13.74 -16.14 -5.51
CA ALA A 132 -14.76 -15.20 -5.96
C ALA A 132 -16.16 -15.55 -5.38
N GLU A 133 -16.49 -16.82 -5.29
CA GLU A 133 -17.72 -17.29 -4.64
C GLU A 133 -17.75 -16.94 -3.16
N THR A 134 -16.62 -17.12 -2.45
CA THR A 134 -16.46 -16.74 -1.03
C THR A 134 -16.72 -15.25 -0.82
N LEU A 135 -16.16 -14.36 -1.65
CA LEU A 135 -16.42 -12.93 -1.56
C LEU A 135 -17.93 -12.63 -1.78
N LYS A 136 -18.52 -13.17 -2.83
CA LYS A 136 -19.96 -12.96 -3.14
C LYS A 136 -20.87 -13.47 -2.04
N GLN A 137 -20.57 -14.65 -1.48
CA GLN A 137 -21.34 -15.21 -0.36
C GLN A 137 -21.18 -14.38 0.90
N THR A 138 -19.97 -13.93 1.22
CA THR A 138 -19.70 -13.03 2.35
C THR A 138 -20.49 -11.73 2.21
N MET A 139 -20.54 -11.16 1.00
CA MET A 139 -21.35 -9.97 0.73
C MET A 139 -22.85 -10.18 0.96
N LYS A 140 -23.36 -11.36 0.63
CA LYS A 140 -24.78 -11.71 0.88
C LYS A 140 -25.04 -11.93 2.38
N LEU A 141 -24.12 -12.57 3.09
CA LEU A 141 -24.23 -12.85 4.52
C LEU A 141 -24.22 -11.57 5.35
N TYR A 142 -23.43 -10.57 4.97
CA TYR A 142 -23.24 -9.30 5.67
C TYR A 142 -23.63 -8.11 4.77
N PRO A 143 -24.91 -7.91 4.47
CA PRO A 143 -25.36 -6.99 3.40
C PRO A 143 -25.01 -5.53 3.63
N ASN A 144 -24.79 -5.12 4.89
CA ASN A 144 -24.48 -3.74 5.27
C ASN A 144 -22.99 -3.47 5.51
N ALA A 145 -22.13 -4.49 5.33
CA ALA A 145 -20.71 -4.36 5.60
C ALA A 145 -19.96 -3.72 4.44
N GLN A 146 -19.04 -2.80 4.77
CA GLN A 146 -17.94 -2.38 3.93
C GLN A 146 -16.82 -3.42 4.04
N ILE A 147 -16.11 -3.69 2.95
CA ILE A 147 -15.21 -4.83 2.85
C ILE A 147 -13.80 -4.37 2.52
N TYR A 148 -12.84 -4.84 3.31
CA TYR A 148 -11.42 -4.74 3.04
C TYR A 148 -10.87 -6.12 2.64
N VAL A 149 -10.09 -6.17 1.57
CA VAL A 149 -9.56 -7.41 1.03
C VAL A 149 -8.04 -7.35 1.01
N TYR A 150 -7.41 -8.37 1.55
CA TYR A 150 -5.95 -8.50 1.59
C TYR A 150 -5.52 -9.83 0.99
N GLY A 151 -4.39 -9.82 0.33
CA GLY A 151 -3.77 -11.03 -0.19
C GLY A 151 -2.28 -10.82 -0.47
N HIS A 152 -1.50 -11.89 -0.33
CA HIS A 152 -0.09 -11.94 -0.65
C HIS A 152 0.20 -13.14 -1.53
N SER A 153 1.12 -13.02 -2.48
CA SER A 153 1.50 -14.13 -3.35
C SER A 153 0.28 -14.70 -4.09
N LEU A 154 0.03 -16.01 -4.05
CA LEU A 154 -1.19 -16.63 -4.58
C LEU A 154 -2.49 -16.04 -3.97
N GLY A 155 -2.46 -15.63 -2.69
CA GLY A 155 -3.59 -14.96 -2.05
C GLY A 155 -3.90 -13.59 -2.67
N SER A 156 -2.88 -12.90 -3.21
CA SER A 156 -3.07 -11.69 -4.01
C SER A 156 -3.83 -11.98 -5.30
N MET A 157 -3.51 -13.06 -6.03
CA MET A 157 -4.25 -13.48 -7.23
C MET A 157 -5.70 -13.80 -6.89
N ASN A 158 -5.95 -14.55 -5.81
CA ASN A 158 -7.29 -14.88 -5.33
C ASN A 158 -8.11 -13.61 -5.03
N ALA A 159 -7.52 -12.67 -4.33
CA ALA A 159 -8.14 -11.39 -3.97
C ALA A 159 -8.45 -10.54 -5.21
N GLN A 160 -7.49 -10.42 -6.14
CA GLN A 160 -7.65 -9.71 -7.40
C GLN A 160 -8.80 -10.31 -8.23
N TYR A 161 -8.80 -11.64 -8.41
CA TYR A 161 -9.84 -12.35 -9.18
C TYR A 161 -11.20 -12.22 -8.52
N ALA A 162 -11.29 -12.37 -7.20
CA ALA A 162 -12.55 -12.28 -6.47
C ALA A 162 -13.20 -10.90 -6.64
N ILE A 163 -12.41 -9.82 -6.62
CA ILE A 163 -12.92 -8.46 -6.84
C ILE A 163 -13.31 -8.25 -8.31
N ALA A 164 -12.49 -8.72 -9.25
CA ALA A 164 -12.78 -8.58 -10.68
C ALA A 164 -14.08 -9.32 -11.08
N ASP A 165 -14.44 -10.39 -10.39
CA ASP A 165 -15.64 -11.19 -10.65
C ASP A 165 -16.91 -10.67 -9.97
N LEU A 166 -16.86 -9.51 -9.30
CA LEU A 166 -18.03 -8.85 -8.72
C LEU A 166 -18.93 -8.24 -9.80
N ASP A 167 -20.21 -8.13 -9.48
CA ASP A 167 -21.12 -7.29 -10.23
C ASP A 167 -20.85 -5.80 -9.95
N LYS A 168 -20.98 -4.92 -10.96
CA LYS A 168 -20.72 -3.46 -10.83
C LYS A 168 -21.51 -2.79 -9.69
N LYS A 169 -22.68 -3.30 -9.34
CA LYS A 169 -23.49 -2.79 -8.21
C LYS A 169 -22.82 -3.01 -6.85
N ASP A 170 -22.01 -4.08 -6.74
CA ASP A 170 -21.43 -4.52 -5.48
C ASP A 170 -20.04 -3.92 -5.21
N ILE A 171 -19.35 -3.38 -6.25
CA ILE A 171 -18.02 -2.79 -6.09
C ILE A 171 -17.98 -1.63 -5.10
N LYS A 172 -19.09 -0.91 -4.90
CA LYS A 172 -19.19 0.21 -3.94
C LYS A 172 -18.94 -0.22 -2.50
N ARG A 173 -19.13 -1.51 -2.21
CA ARG A 173 -18.92 -2.08 -0.89
C ARG A 173 -17.46 -2.47 -0.62
N ILE A 174 -16.61 -2.46 -1.65
CA ILE A 174 -15.17 -2.63 -1.47
C ILE A 174 -14.59 -1.29 -1.05
N SER A 175 -14.16 -1.19 0.20
CA SER A 175 -13.57 0.01 0.79
C SER A 175 -12.05 0.04 0.67
N GLY A 176 -11.39 -1.10 0.47
CA GLY A 176 -9.97 -1.20 0.21
C GLY A 176 -9.57 -2.58 -0.25
N GLY A 177 -8.62 -2.67 -1.17
CA GLY A 177 -7.95 -3.89 -1.58
C GLY A 177 -6.45 -3.68 -1.58
N PHE A 178 -5.71 -4.55 -0.89
CA PHE A 178 -4.28 -4.44 -0.70
C PHE A 178 -3.65 -5.79 -1.09
N PHE A 179 -2.99 -5.78 -2.25
CA PHE A 179 -2.42 -6.96 -2.88
C PHE A 179 -0.91 -6.86 -2.85
N TYR A 180 -0.24 -7.87 -2.33
CA TYR A 180 1.19 -7.85 -2.14
C TYR A 180 1.86 -8.97 -2.91
N GLN A 181 2.88 -8.65 -3.67
CA GLN A 181 3.83 -9.59 -4.29
C GLN A 181 3.17 -10.75 -5.05
N GLY A 182 2.02 -10.52 -5.66
CA GLY A 182 1.34 -11.50 -6.51
C GLY A 182 1.48 -11.17 -7.99
N PRO A 183 1.34 -12.16 -8.88
CA PRO A 183 1.29 -11.91 -10.33
C PRO A 183 0.08 -11.04 -10.74
N ASN A 184 0.26 -10.29 -11.81
CA ASN A 184 -0.83 -9.58 -12.47
C ASN A 184 -1.69 -10.57 -13.27
N ILE A 185 -2.97 -10.67 -12.95
CA ILE A 185 -3.88 -11.58 -13.63
C ILE A 185 -4.86 -10.87 -14.58
N TYR A 186 -4.64 -9.59 -14.87
CA TYR A 186 -5.56 -8.82 -15.71
C TYR A 186 -5.77 -9.43 -17.08
N SER A 187 -4.73 -9.96 -17.71
CA SER A 187 -4.80 -10.63 -19.03
C SER A 187 -5.65 -11.91 -19.04
N ASN A 188 -5.85 -12.52 -17.88
CA ASN A 188 -6.67 -13.74 -17.72
C ASN A 188 -8.16 -13.45 -17.50
N LEU A 189 -8.52 -12.17 -17.34
CA LEU A 189 -9.90 -11.75 -17.08
C LEU A 189 -10.74 -11.74 -18.36
N THR A 190 -12.00 -12.14 -18.22
CA THR A 190 -12.99 -11.93 -19.27
C THR A 190 -13.26 -10.44 -19.50
N PRO A 191 -13.77 -10.03 -20.70
CA PRO A 191 -14.12 -8.64 -20.95
C PRO A 191 -15.07 -8.03 -19.90
N LYS A 192 -16.03 -8.81 -19.38
CA LYS A 192 -16.94 -8.38 -18.29
C LYS A 192 -16.17 -8.07 -17.01
N GLN A 193 -15.23 -8.92 -16.64
CA GLN A 193 -14.38 -8.72 -15.46
C GLN A 193 -13.44 -7.52 -15.63
N GLN A 194 -12.86 -7.33 -16.82
CA GLN A 194 -12.04 -6.16 -17.13
C GLN A 194 -12.85 -4.86 -17.02
N ASP A 195 -14.12 -4.86 -17.43
CA ASP A 195 -15.02 -3.72 -17.25
C ASP A 195 -15.35 -3.45 -15.77
N THR A 196 -15.45 -4.50 -14.96
CA THR A 196 -15.58 -4.35 -13.50
C THR A 196 -14.32 -3.74 -12.90
N VAL A 197 -13.14 -4.21 -13.33
CA VAL A 197 -11.85 -3.67 -12.88
C VAL A 197 -11.71 -2.19 -13.25
N LYS A 198 -12.02 -1.77 -14.47
CA LYS A 198 -12.03 -0.36 -14.85
C LYS A 198 -12.91 0.48 -13.93
N ALA A 199 -14.12 -0.02 -13.59
CA ALA A 199 -15.06 0.70 -12.74
C ALA A 199 -14.57 0.80 -11.28
N ILE A 200 -13.91 -0.23 -10.73
CA ILE A 200 -13.43 -0.19 -9.36
C ILE A 200 -12.10 0.56 -9.24
N ASN A 201 -11.22 0.48 -10.23
CA ASN A 201 -9.97 1.27 -10.25
C ASN A 201 -10.26 2.78 -10.22
N ALA A 202 -11.34 3.22 -10.87
CA ALA A 202 -11.78 4.61 -10.82
C ALA A 202 -12.23 5.10 -9.43
N LEU A 203 -12.38 4.20 -8.47
CA LEU A 203 -12.69 4.54 -7.07
C LEU A 203 -11.43 4.79 -6.22
N ASP A 204 -10.23 4.60 -6.76
CA ASP A 204 -8.93 4.79 -6.09
C ASP A 204 -8.84 4.04 -4.73
N ARG A 205 -9.25 2.76 -4.70
CA ARG A 205 -9.35 1.97 -3.46
C ARG A 205 -8.57 0.66 -3.48
N LEU A 206 -8.01 0.30 -4.62
CA LEU A 206 -7.24 -0.94 -4.78
C LEU A 206 -5.78 -0.60 -5.06
N PHE A 207 -4.88 -1.27 -4.34
CA PHE A 207 -3.43 -1.07 -4.45
C PHE A 207 -2.70 -2.39 -4.58
N ASN A 208 -1.85 -2.48 -5.59
CA ASN A 208 -1.06 -3.66 -5.91
C ASN A 208 0.42 -3.34 -5.68
N PHE A 209 0.95 -3.78 -4.55
CA PHE A 209 2.31 -3.51 -4.12
C PHE A 209 3.27 -4.52 -4.74
N VAL A 210 4.26 -4.03 -5.46
CA VAL A 210 5.24 -4.82 -6.20
C VAL A 210 6.65 -4.41 -5.82
N ASP A 211 7.43 -5.36 -5.37
CA ASP A 211 8.87 -5.24 -5.22
C ASP A 211 9.56 -5.80 -6.47
N ARG A 212 10.22 -4.95 -7.26
CA ARG A 212 10.91 -5.36 -8.50
C ARG A 212 12.11 -6.28 -8.25
N LYS A 213 12.55 -6.43 -7.01
CA LYS A 213 13.62 -7.38 -6.63
C LYS A 213 13.10 -8.77 -6.28
N ASP A 214 11.77 -8.91 -6.15
CA ASP A 214 11.08 -10.19 -6.00
C ASP A 214 10.77 -10.77 -7.38
N TYR A 215 10.92 -12.09 -7.52
CA TYR A 215 10.70 -12.80 -8.79
C TYR A 215 9.25 -13.25 -9.00
N VAL A 216 8.39 -13.15 -7.98
CA VAL A 216 7.01 -13.66 -8.03
C VAL A 216 6.05 -12.67 -8.72
N PRO A 217 6.08 -11.35 -8.45
CA PRO A 217 5.19 -10.41 -9.09
C PRO A 217 5.61 -10.17 -10.55
N ILE A 218 5.02 -10.93 -11.45
CA ILE A 218 5.21 -10.83 -12.90
C ILE A 218 4.00 -10.22 -13.59
N GLY A 219 4.15 -9.79 -14.86
CA GLY A 219 3.06 -9.25 -15.68
C GLY A 219 2.75 -7.78 -15.35
N TYR A 220 3.71 -7.02 -14.80
CA TYR A 220 3.62 -5.60 -14.56
C TYR A 220 4.62 -4.84 -15.45
N GLY A 221 4.44 -4.96 -16.77
CA GLY A 221 5.20 -4.17 -17.75
C GLY A 221 4.73 -2.70 -17.76
N ILE A 222 5.55 -1.85 -18.38
CA ILE A 222 5.20 -0.43 -18.54
C ILE A 222 3.93 -0.31 -19.39
N GLY A 223 2.88 0.28 -18.80
CA GLY A 223 1.59 0.46 -19.47
C GLY A 223 0.67 -0.76 -19.44
N ASP A 224 1.07 -1.87 -18.82
CA ASP A 224 0.18 -3.00 -18.65
C ASP A 224 -1.00 -2.65 -17.73
N PRO A 225 -2.23 -3.01 -18.08
CA PRO A 225 -3.37 -2.79 -17.21
C PRO A 225 -3.28 -3.68 -15.96
N THR A 226 -3.68 -3.14 -14.82
CA THR A 226 -3.61 -3.80 -13.50
C THR A 226 -4.96 -3.81 -12.80
N ILE A 227 -5.13 -4.73 -11.85
CA ILE A 227 -6.23 -4.72 -10.90
C ILE A 227 -5.76 -3.93 -9.67
N GLY A 228 -6.28 -2.72 -9.52
CA GLY A 228 -5.77 -1.73 -8.58
C GLY A 228 -4.59 -0.93 -9.14
N HIS A 229 -4.23 0.13 -8.42
CA HIS A 229 -3.07 0.95 -8.76
C HIS A 229 -1.79 0.19 -8.43
N LEU A 230 -0.87 0.16 -9.39
CA LEU A 230 0.47 -0.39 -9.17
C LEU A 230 1.24 0.56 -8.24
N ILE A 231 1.78 0.01 -7.18
CA ILE A 231 2.67 0.68 -6.23
C ILE A 231 4.01 -0.07 -6.27
N GLU A 232 4.96 0.48 -6.98
CA GLU A 232 6.32 -0.05 -7.01
C GLU A 232 7.06 0.39 -5.76
N VAL A 233 7.36 -0.56 -4.87
CA VAL A 233 7.98 -0.24 -3.59
C VAL A 233 9.49 -0.07 -3.74
N GLU A 234 10.04 0.95 -3.10
CA GLU A 234 11.47 1.03 -2.89
C GLU A 234 11.87 -0.01 -1.84
N SER A 235 12.68 -0.96 -2.26
CA SER A 235 13.06 -2.06 -1.40
C SER A 235 14.58 -2.18 -1.25
N LYS A 236 15.03 -2.66 -0.08
CA LYS A 236 16.40 -3.14 0.12
C LYS A 236 16.53 -4.53 -0.47
N LYS A 237 17.74 -4.88 -0.90
CA LYS A 237 18.05 -6.25 -1.32
C LYS A 237 18.05 -7.16 -0.11
N ALA A 238 17.27 -8.23 -0.18
CA ALA A 238 17.20 -9.30 0.82
C ALA A 238 17.46 -10.66 0.17
N GLY A 239 17.45 -11.73 0.96
CA GLY A 239 17.47 -13.08 0.42
C GLY A 239 16.19 -13.34 -0.39
N MET A 240 16.22 -14.32 -1.30
CA MET A 240 15.11 -14.58 -2.25
C MET A 240 13.75 -14.79 -1.55
N VAL A 241 13.72 -15.58 -0.50
CA VAL A 241 12.50 -15.84 0.28
C VAL A 241 12.12 -14.62 1.11
N GLU A 242 13.08 -14.00 1.76
CA GLU A 242 12.89 -12.77 2.54
C GLU A 242 12.38 -11.63 1.65
N GLN A 243 12.88 -11.51 0.41
CA GLN A 243 12.41 -10.51 -0.55
C GLN A 243 10.92 -10.72 -0.84
N HIS A 244 10.52 -11.96 -1.13
CA HIS A 244 9.11 -12.29 -1.35
C HIS A 244 8.26 -12.06 -0.10
N MET A 245 8.78 -12.34 1.09
CA MET A 245 8.09 -12.19 2.38
C MET A 245 8.26 -10.79 2.99
N TRP A 246 8.32 -9.75 2.15
CA TRP A 246 8.41 -8.32 2.50
C TRP A 246 9.70 -7.89 3.21
N GLY A 247 10.76 -8.71 3.24
CA GLY A 247 12.00 -8.36 3.93
C GLY A 247 12.78 -7.18 3.34
N GLY A 248 12.46 -6.80 2.10
CA GLY A 248 13.02 -5.63 1.43
C GLY A 248 12.24 -4.34 1.66
N TYR A 249 10.99 -4.39 2.11
CA TYR A 249 10.13 -3.22 2.26
C TYR A 249 10.69 -2.18 3.22
N GLN A 250 10.56 -0.91 2.86
CA GLN A 250 10.99 0.22 3.64
C GLN A 250 9.80 1.13 3.93
N PHE A 251 9.82 1.76 5.10
CA PHE A 251 8.78 2.67 5.56
C PHE A 251 9.42 3.92 6.15
N ASP A 252 8.73 5.04 6.04
CA ASP A 252 9.07 6.26 6.76
C ASP A 252 8.66 6.17 8.26
N GLU A 253 8.93 7.24 9.01
CA GLU A 253 8.62 7.33 10.45
C GLU A 253 7.11 7.28 10.74
N ASP A 254 6.27 7.73 9.80
CA ASP A 254 4.82 7.72 9.89
C ASP A 254 4.21 6.35 9.47
N GLY A 255 5.03 5.42 8.98
CA GLY A 255 4.63 4.09 8.54
C GLY A 255 4.06 4.06 7.13
N ASN A 256 4.35 5.05 6.29
CA ASN A 256 4.05 5.02 4.87
C ASN A 256 5.12 4.20 4.14
N VAL A 257 4.73 3.39 3.16
CA VAL A 257 5.67 2.63 2.35
C VAL A 257 6.47 3.56 1.44
N LEU A 258 7.78 3.33 1.34
CA LEU A 258 8.60 4.08 0.39
C LEU A 258 8.32 3.57 -1.03
N THR A 259 7.92 4.49 -1.90
CA THR A 259 7.55 4.25 -3.30
C THR A 259 7.80 5.52 -4.10
N ASP A 260 7.53 5.47 -5.41
CA ASP A 260 7.59 6.66 -6.26
C ASP A 260 6.51 7.70 -5.87
N LYS A 261 6.61 8.87 -6.47
CA LYS A 261 5.69 10.00 -6.24
C LYS A 261 4.23 9.65 -6.50
N GLU A 262 3.97 9.01 -7.62
CA GLU A 262 2.58 8.69 -8.00
C GLU A 262 1.98 7.71 -7.00
N GLY A 263 2.73 6.70 -6.58
CA GLY A 263 2.35 5.77 -5.54
C GLY A 263 2.11 6.45 -4.19
N SER A 264 3.05 7.30 -3.75
CA SER A 264 2.92 8.07 -2.50
C SER A 264 1.68 8.96 -2.50
N LEU A 265 1.45 9.71 -3.59
CA LEU A 265 0.29 10.60 -3.71
C LEU A 265 -1.04 9.83 -3.69
N ARG A 266 -1.10 8.68 -4.37
CA ARG A 266 -2.30 7.83 -4.39
C ARG A 266 -2.62 7.26 -3.01
N LEU A 267 -1.62 6.79 -2.29
CA LEU A 267 -1.76 6.26 -0.93
C LEU A 267 -2.17 7.35 0.06
N ALA A 268 -1.55 8.53 -0.02
CA ALA A 268 -1.90 9.69 0.81
C ALA A 268 -3.36 10.14 0.57
N LYS A 269 -3.78 10.24 -0.69
CA LYS A 269 -5.17 10.57 -1.06
C LYS A 269 -6.16 9.56 -0.50
N TYR A 270 -5.86 8.26 -0.60
CA TYR A 270 -6.69 7.21 -0.03
C TYR A 270 -6.77 7.31 1.50
N ALA A 271 -5.63 7.46 2.18
CA ALA A 271 -5.59 7.59 3.64
C ALA A 271 -6.42 8.78 4.14
N THR A 272 -6.26 9.94 3.49
CA THR A 272 -7.06 11.15 3.80
C THR A 272 -8.55 10.91 3.58
N ALA A 273 -8.94 10.30 2.46
CA ALA A 273 -10.35 9.99 2.18
C ALA A 273 -10.95 9.03 3.22
N GLN A 274 -10.19 8.04 3.71
CA GLN A 274 -10.62 7.12 4.77
C GLN A 274 -10.81 7.85 6.10
N GLN A 275 -9.92 8.77 6.46
CA GLN A 275 -10.05 9.59 7.66
C GLN A 275 -11.30 10.47 7.61
N LEU A 276 -11.51 11.19 6.50
CA LEU A 276 -12.69 12.02 6.30
C LEU A 276 -14.00 11.21 6.32
N ALA A 277 -14.01 10.02 5.72
CA ALA A 277 -15.15 9.11 5.78
C ALA A 277 -15.46 8.68 7.21
N SER A 278 -14.45 8.41 8.04
CA SER A 278 -14.62 8.08 9.45
C SER A 278 -15.23 9.24 10.25
N ILE A 279 -14.79 10.46 10.00
CA ILE A 279 -15.30 11.67 10.65
C ILE A 279 -16.76 11.89 10.27
N ASN A 280 -17.14 11.71 9.01
CA ASN A 280 -18.52 11.80 8.54
C ASN A 280 -19.44 10.75 9.19
N ILE A 281 -18.93 9.53 9.44
CA ILE A 281 -19.66 8.51 10.20
C ILE A 281 -19.89 8.96 11.63
N MET A 282 -18.89 9.54 12.29
CA MET A 282 -19.04 10.11 13.65
C MET A 282 -20.01 11.27 13.65
N ARG A 283 -19.94 12.21 12.70
CA ARG A 283 -20.88 13.32 12.53
C ARG A 283 -22.32 12.82 12.44
N THR A 284 -22.55 11.81 11.60
CA THR A 284 -23.87 11.17 11.46
C THR A 284 -24.33 10.47 12.74
N SER A 285 -23.42 9.84 13.48
CA SER A 285 -23.73 9.16 14.74
C SER A 285 -24.13 10.15 15.83
N PHE A 286 -23.40 11.24 15.98
CA PHE A 286 -23.71 12.30 16.94
C PHE A 286 -25.07 12.95 16.65
N SER A 287 -25.32 13.31 15.38
CA SER A 287 -26.63 13.87 14.97
C SER A 287 -27.81 12.94 15.25
N LYS A 288 -27.64 11.63 15.13
CA LYS A 288 -28.67 10.64 15.41
C LYS A 288 -28.90 10.43 16.90
N SER A 289 -27.90 10.66 17.74
CA SER A 289 -27.99 10.49 19.20
C SER A 289 -28.61 11.69 19.91
N GLY A 290 -28.45 12.91 19.36
CA GLY A 290 -28.85 14.16 20.01
C GLY A 290 -29.79 15.04 19.21
N GLY A 291 -30.13 14.69 17.98
CA GLY A 291 -31.00 15.48 17.08
C GLY A 291 -30.23 16.53 16.25
N ALA A 292 -29.45 17.40 16.89
CA ALA A 292 -28.51 18.31 16.26
C ALA A 292 -27.12 18.13 16.91
N LEU A 293 -26.07 18.50 16.20
CA LEU A 293 -24.72 18.55 16.79
C LEU A 293 -24.68 19.70 17.83
N SER A 294 -24.03 19.45 18.95
CA SER A 294 -23.61 20.51 19.85
C SER A 294 -22.42 21.28 19.26
N SER A 295 -22.21 22.53 19.72
CA SER A 295 -21.06 23.32 19.27
C SER A 295 -19.72 22.63 19.53
N SER A 296 -19.57 21.92 20.66
CA SER A 296 -18.35 21.15 20.97
C SER A 296 -18.17 19.93 20.05
N GLU A 297 -19.24 19.26 19.65
CA GLU A 297 -19.16 18.16 18.66
C GLU A 297 -18.78 18.68 17.27
N GLU A 298 -19.31 19.84 16.86
CA GLU A 298 -18.91 20.50 15.61
C GLU A 298 -17.45 20.90 15.63
N ILE A 299 -16.97 21.58 16.67
CA ILE A 299 -15.56 21.99 16.84
C ILE A 299 -14.63 20.76 16.80
N PHE A 300 -15.02 19.68 17.47
CA PHE A 300 -14.24 18.43 17.46
C PHE A 300 -14.16 17.82 16.06
N LEU A 301 -15.27 17.76 15.33
CA LEU A 301 -15.32 17.17 13.99
C LEU A 301 -14.57 18.02 12.99
N ASP A 302 -14.73 19.33 13.02
CA ASP A 302 -14.03 20.27 12.14
C ASP A 302 -12.50 20.25 12.39
N ALA A 303 -12.11 20.17 13.67
CA ALA A 303 -10.71 19.99 14.04
C ALA A 303 -10.11 18.66 13.51
N ALA A 304 -10.89 17.57 13.62
CA ALA A 304 -10.47 16.27 13.09
C ALA A 304 -10.34 16.27 11.56
N GLU A 305 -11.26 16.96 10.85
CA GLU A 305 -11.19 17.17 9.40
C GLU A 305 -9.94 17.98 9.02
N GLY A 306 -9.68 19.06 9.74
CA GLY A 306 -8.49 19.90 9.56
C GLY A 306 -7.19 19.10 9.72
N LEU A 307 -7.09 18.29 10.77
CA LEU A 307 -5.93 17.42 11.00
C LEU A 307 -5.75 16.37 9.90
N ALA A 308 -6.84 15.76 9.42
CA ALA A 308 -6.77 14.78 8.34
C ALA A 308 -6.27 15.41 7.03
N ILE A 309 -6.76 16.61 6.69
CA ILE A 309 -6.31 17.36 5.50
C ILE A 309 -4.84 17.75 5.63
N THR A 310 -4.44 18.28 6.80
CA THR A 310 -3.06 18.69 7.07
C THR A 310 -2.08 17.52 6.91
N GLN A 311 -2.45 16.34 7.42
CA GLN A 311 -1.64 15.13 7.24
C GLN A 311 -1.51 14.72 5.76
N GLY A 312 -2.60 14.79 5.01
CA GLY A 312 -2.58 14.50 3.56
C GLY A 312 -1.69 15.48 2.79
N MET A 313 -1.74 16.77 3.14
CA MET A 313 -0.88 17.81 2.55
C MET A 313 0.60 17.55 2.85
N LYS A 314 0.95 17.18 4.08
CA LYS A 314 2.31 16.83 4.47
C LYS A 314 2.87 15.70 3.60
N GLN A 315 2.12 14.60 3.48
CA GLN A 315 2.52 13.44 2.66
C GLN A 315 2.72 13.81 1.19
N THR A 316 1.85 14.65 0.64
CA THR A 316 1.96 15.13 -0.75
C THR A 316 3.27 15.90 -0.96
N ILE A 317 3.60 16.84 -0.07
CA ILE A 317 4.79 17.67 -0.20
C ILE A 317 6.06 16.85 -0.01
N GLN A 318 6.09 15.96 0.96
CA GLN A 318 7.23 15.05 1.15
C GLN A 318 7.51 14.21 -0.12
N GLY A 319 6.44 13.74 -0.81
CA GLY A 319 6.56 13.06 -2.10
C GLY A 319 7.16 13.95 -3.19
N GLU A 320 6.70 15.21 -3.32
CA GLU A 320 7.20 16.17 -4.32
C GLU A 320 8.68 16.51 -4.09
N ILE A 321 9.07 16.75 -2.86
CA ILE A 321 10.47 17.09 -2.50
C ILE A 321 11.39 15.88 -2.75
N LYS A 322 10.93 14.68 -2.43
CA LYS A 322 11.70 13.47 -2.70
C LYS A 322 12.00 13.31 -4.19
N ASP A 323 10.99 13.51 -5.05
CA ASP A 323 11.16 13.43 -6.50
C ASP A 323 12.19 14.44 -7.03
N LEU A 324 12.17 15.66 -6.48
CA LEU A 324 13.17 16.67 -6.84
C LEU A 324 14.58 16.19 -6.44
N LYS A 325 14.75 15.59 -5.26
CA LYS A 325 16.02 15.01 -4.82
C LYS A 325 16.49 13.92 -5.78
N ASP A 326 15.62 12.96 -6.07
CA ASP A 326 15.94 11.86 -6.99
C ASP A 326 16.28 12.34 -8.40
N MET A 327 15.63 13.41 -8.87
CA MET A 327 15.91 14.02 -10.18
C MET A 327 17.29 14.70 -10.20
N PHE A 328 17.66 15.42 -9.15
CA PHE A 328 18.96 16.07 -9.06
C PHE A 328 20.09 15.05 -8.90
N ASP A 329 19.91 14.00 -8.08
CA ASP A 329 20.90 12.93 -7.94
C ASP A 329 21.18 12.25 -9.29
N LYS A 330 20.13 11.96 -10.08
CA LYS A 330 20.29 11.44 -11.45
C LYS A 330 20.98 12.42 -12.40
N ALA A 331 20.70 13.71 -12.27
CA ALA A 331 21.36 14.72 -13.11
C ALA A 331 22.86 14.80 -12.82
N ILE A 332 23.24 14.73 -11.55
CA ILE A 332 24.64 14.70 -11.11
C ILE A 332 25.33 13.43 -11.62
N GLU A 333 24.73 12.26 -11.43
CA GLU A 333 25.27 10.98 -11.90
C GLU A 333 25.48 10.98 -13.43
N ASN A 334 24.52 11.51 -14.18
CA ASN A 334 24.60 11.64 -15.64
C ASN A 334 25.71 12.61 -16.06
N ALA A 335 25.89 13.74 -15.38
CA ALA A 335 26.95 14.70 -15.65
C ALA A 335 28.33 14.09 -15.42
N GLU A 336 28.53 13.41 -14.30
CA GLU A 336 29.77 12.71 -13.99
C GLU A 336 30.07 11.58 -15.00
N LYS A 337 29.04 10.83 -15.40
CA LYS A 337 29.18 9.80 -16.44
C LYS A 337 29.58 10.42 -17.77
N LEU A 338 28.91 11.48 -18.19
CA LEU A 338 29.21 12.18 -19.45
C LEU A 338 30.67 12.64 -19.47
N TRP A 339 31.17 13.19 -18.37
CA TRP A 339 32.58 13.61 -18.28
C TRP A 339 33.55 12.42 -18.38
N ARG A 340 33.28 11.33 -17.66
CA ARG A 340 34.10 10.11 -17.76
C ARG A 340 34.13 9.57 -19.19
N ASP A 341 33.00 9.51 -19.86
CA ASP A 341 32.88 9.02 -21.24
C ASP A 341 33.64 9.97 -22.21
N THR A 342 33.45 11.30 -22.05
CA THR A 342 34.17 12.33 -22.85
C THR A 342 35.67 12.22 -22.71
N LEU A 343 36.19 12.03 -21.49
CA LEU A 343 37.61 11.83 -21.26
C LEU A 343 38.14 10.53 -21.89
N SER A 344 37.36 9.46 -21.78
CA SER A 344 37.73 8.16 -22.39
C SER A 344 37.83 8.28 -23.88
N ASP A 345 36.83 8.85 -24.53
CA ASP A 345 36.78 9.04 -25.99
C ASP A 345 37.93 9.96 -26.46
N ALA A 346 38.19 11.04 -25.72
CA ALA A 346 39.27 11.98 -26.05
C ALA A 346 40.65 11.33 -25.96
N ARG A 347 40.89 10.44 -24.97
CA ARG A 347 42.12 9.66 -24.83
C ARG A 347 42.29 8.67 -25.97
N ASP A 348 41.22 8.01 -26.40
CA ASP A 348 41.28 7.07 -27.53
C ASP A 348 41.60 7.77 -28.82
N ILE A 349 40.99 8.92 -29.10
CA ILE A 349 41.28 9.76 -30.29
C ILE A 349 42.68 10.33 -30.20
N GLY A 350 43.05 10.88 -29.06
CA GLY A 350 44.33 11.55 -28.80
C GLY A 350 45.41 10.63 -28.25
N SER A 351 45.48 9.35 -28.67
CA SER A 351 46.33 8.31 -28.09
C SER A 351 47.85 8.62 -28.11
N LYS A 352 48.27 9.63 -28.84
CA LYS A 352 49.68 10.13 -28.89
C LYS A 352 49.89 11.44 -28.14
N LEU A 353 48.85 12.01 -27.57
CA LEU A 353 48.90 13.25 -26.82
C LEU A 353 49.04 12.96 -25.31
N SER A 354 49.68 13.89 -24.63
CA SER A 354 49.70 13.89 -23.16
C SER A 354 48.35 14.25 -22.60
N GLU A 355 48.06 13.89 -21.34
CA GLU A 355 46.80 14.25 -20.65
C GLU A 355 46.57 15.77 -20.66
N SER A 356 47.62 16.56 -20.49
CA SER A 356 47.57 18.04 -20.54
C SER A 356 47.13 18.57 -21.92
N GLU A 357 47.61 17.95 -23.00
CA GLU A 357 47.22 18.33 -24.36
C GLU A 357 45.76 17.93 -24.66
N ILE A 358 45.34 16.76 -24.19
CA ILE A 358 43.90 16.32 -24.30
C ILE A 358 42.99 17.28 -23.57
N LEU A 359 43.29 17.61 -22.30
CA LEU A 359 42.48 18.55 -21.54
C LEU A 359 42.46 19.96 -22.16
N THR A 360 43.59 20.41 -22.73
CA THR A 360 43.66 21.67 -23.45
C THR A 360 42.79 21.66 -24.71
N ALA A 361 42.80 20.56 -25.47
CA ALA A 361 41.96 20.41 -26.65
C ALA A 361 40.47 20.39 -26.29
N LEU A 362 40.09 19.69 -25.24
CA LEU A 362 38.72 19.69 -24.69
C LEU A 362 38.27 21.09 -24.24
N ALA A 363 39.18 21.83 -23.57
CA ALA A 363 38.90 23.19 -23.12
C ALA A 363 38.69 24.17 -24.28
N LEU A 364 39.47 24.02 -25.38
CA LEU A 364 39.26 24.80 -26.61
C LEU A 364 37.89 24.50 -27.25
N GLY A 365 37.45 23.24 -27.16
CA GLY A 365 36.11 22.81 -27.57
C GLY A 365 35.00 23.16 -26.57
N ASN A 366 35.29 23.88 -25.49
CA ASN A 366 34.36 24.25 -24.41
C ASN A 366 33.81 23.03 -23.64
N ALA A 367 34.44 21.88 -23.72
CA ALA A 367 34.13 20.64 -23.01
C ALA A 367 35.08 20.49 -21.82
N THR A 368 34.81 21.17 -20.73
CA THR A 368 35.59 21.11 -19.49
C THR A 368 34.81 20.42 -18.38
N GLU A 369 35.51 19.81 -17.43
CA GLU A 369 34.91 19.26 -16.23
C GLU A 369 34.09 20.29 -15.49
N SER A 370 34.56 21.54 -15.42
CA SER A 370 33.80 22.64 -14.81
C SER A 370 32.42 22.75 -15.40
N LYS A 371 32.29 22.78 -16.73
CA LYS A 371 30.99 22.96 -17.40
C LYS A 371 30.11 21.71 -17.44
N ILE A 372 30.74 20.55 -17.57
CA ILE A 372 30.00 19.29 -17.71
C ILE A 372 29.55 18.75 -16.34
N VAL A 373 30.35 18.99 -15.28
CA VAL A 373 30.08 18.43 -13.94
C VAL A 373 29.89 19.54 -12.92
N ILE A 374 30.91 20.39 -12.68
CA ILE A 374 30.95 21.25 -11.52
C ILE A 374 29.80 22.27 -11.53
N ASP A 375 29.55 22.94 -12.66
CA ASP A 375 28.47 23.92 -12.79
C ASP A 375 27.10 23.26 -12.59
N ILE A 376 26.89 22.06 -13.14
CA ILE A 376 25.65 21.28 -12.97
C ILE A 376 25.46 20.84 -11.53
N VAL A 377 26.53 20.31 -10.88
CA VAL A 377 26.48 19.90 -9.47
C VAL A 377 26.11 21.08 -8.59
N GLN A 378 26.75 22.24 -8.78
CA GLN A 378 26.46 23.45 -8.00
C GLN A 378 25.03 23.93 -8.19
N ASP A 379 24.50 23.93 -9.41
CA ASP A 379 23.13 24.32 -9.69
C ASP A 379 22.12 23.34 -9.06
N CYS A 380 22.39 22.04 -9.12
CA CYS A 380 21.59 20.99 -8.48
C CYS A 380 21.60 21.14 -6.94
N GLU A 381 22.79 21.28 -6.35
CA GLU A 381 22.96 21.48 -4.89
C GLU A 381 22.23 22.72 -4.39
N LYS A 382 22.34 23.84 -5.13
CA LYS A 382 21.62 25.07 -4.81
C LYS A 382 20.11 24.88 -4.85
N SER A 383 19.61 24.27 -5.91
CA SER A 383 18.17 23.99 -6.07
C SER A 383 17.66 23.01 -5.01
N LEU A 384 18.47 22.02 -4.62
CA LEU A 384 18.18 21.08 -3.55
C LEU A 384 18.11 21.78 -2.18
N ALA A 385 19.00 22.72 -1.91
CA ALA A 385 18.98 23.51 -0.69
C ALA A 385 17.71 24.37 -0.62
N GLU A 386 17.29 24.99 -1.73
CA GLU A 386 16.04 25.75 -1.81
C GLU A 386 14.82 24.85 -1.61
N ALA A 387 14.76 23.68 -2.25
CA ALA A 387 13.69 22.69 -2.06
C ALA A 387 13.60 22.21 -0.60
N THR A 388 14.73 21.91 0.03
CA THR A 388 14.80 21.52 1.45
C THR A 388 14.31 22.63 2.37
N LYS A 389 14.62 23.89 2.05
CA LYS A 389 14.12 25.03 2.80
C LYS A 389 12.59 25.16 2.69
N ILE A 390 12.03 24.99 1.50
CA ILE A 390 10.58 24.99 1.28
C ILE A 390 9.92 23.89 2.10
N GLU A 391 10.48 22.67 2.10
CA GLU A 391 10.00 21.55 2.92
C GLU A 391 9.93 21.92 4.40
N GLN A 392 11.01 22.48 4.96
CA GLN A 392 11.07 22.88 6.35
C GLN A 392 10.09 24.02 6.71
N GLU A 393 9.93 25.00 5.84
CA GLU A 393 8.97 26.08 6.03
C GLU A 393 7.53 25.55 6.00
N TYR A 394 7.26 24.57 5.14
CA TYR A 394 5.95 23.95 5.03
C TYR A 394 5.65 23.05 6.25
N ASP A 395 6.60 22.23 6.68
CA ASP A 395 6.46 21.43 7.91
C ASP A 395 6.17 22.32 9.11
N LYS A 396 6.89 23.45 9.25
CA LYS A 396 6.64 24.43 10.29
C LYS A 396 5.24 25.04 10.21
N LEU A 397 4.76 25.36 9.01
CA LEU A 397 3.40 25.87 8.80
C LEU A 397 2.35 24.83 9.21
N LEU A 398 2.53 23.56 8.81
CA LEU A 398 1.64 22.47 9.17
C LEU A 398 1.64 22.21 10.69
N GLU A 399 2.79 22.28 11.34
CA GLU A 399 2.88 22.24 12.82
C GLU A 399 2.09 23.37 13.47
N GLN A 400 2.25 24.60 13.00
CA GLN A 400 1.50 25.76 13.52
C GLN A 400 -0.02 25.58 13.36
N ILE A 401 -0.47 25.04 12.22
CA ILE A 401 -1.89 24.74 12.00
C ILE A 401 -2.36 23.66 12.99
N ASN A 402 -1.59 22.59 13.16
CA ASN A 402 -1.91 21.53 14.10
C ASN A 402 -1.96 22.02 15.55
N GLU A 403 -1.02 22.86 15.96
CA GLU A 403 -1.01 23.46 17.30
C GLU A 403 -2.22 24.40 17.51
N ALA A 404 -2.58 25.19 16.51
CA ALA A 404 -3.76 26.05 16.58
C ALA A 404 -5.05 25.22 16.75
N ILE A 405 -5.20 24.12 15.98
CA ILE A 405 -6.33 23.19 16.09
C ILE A 405 -6.38 22.55 17.49
N LYS A 406 -5.23 22.05 18.00
CA LYS A 406 -5.16 21.45 19.33
C LYS A 406 -5.49 22.47 20.44
N SER A 407 -5.00 23.71 20.31
CA SER A 407 -5.27 24.78 21.25
C SER A 407 -6.78 25.11 21.30
N GLN A 408 -7.44 25.16 20.14
CA GLN A 408 -8.88 25.39 20.06
C GLN A 408 -9.67 24.26 20.74
N LEU A 409 -9.32 23.00 20.48
CA LEU A 409 -9.94 21.84 21.13
C LEU A 409 -9.77 21.88 22.66
N LYS A 410 -8.57 22.24 23.13
CA LYS A 410 -8.29 22.35 24.57
C LYS A 410 -9.13 23.46 25.22
N THR A 411 -9.22 24.61 24.58
CA THR A 411 -10.02 25.74 25.07
C THR A 411 -11.50 25.35 25.16
N ASP A 412 -12.04 24.67 24.15
CA ASP A 412 -13.43 24.19 24.17
C ASP A 412 -13.69 23.19 25.33
N GLN A 413 -12.75 22.24 25.55
CA GLN A 413 -12.82 21.31 26.67
C GLN A 413 -12.78 22.01 28.04
N GLU A 414 -11.96 23.04 28.20
CA GLU A 414 -11.85 23.83 29.43
C GLU A 414 -13.15 24.63 29.70
N LEU A 415 -13.69 25.26 28.65
CA LEU A 415 -14.98 25.98 28.73
C LEU A 415 -16.14 25.02 29.09
N ALA A 416 -16.20 23.84 28.47
CA ALA A 416 -17.22 22.83 28.77
C ALA A 416 -17.14 22.37 30.24
N LYS A 417 -15.93 22.21 30.82
CA LYS A 417 -15.73 21.90 32.23
C LYS A 417 -16.19 23.04 33.15
N GLN A 418 -15.86 24.28 32.81
CA GLN A 418 -16.27 25.45 33.60
C GLN A 418 -17.78 25.59 33.63
N ILE A 419 -18.44 25.46 32.47
CA ILE A 419 -19.91 25.49 32.39
C ILE A 419 -20.53 24.35 33.20
N GLY A 420 -20.01 23.11 33.07
CA GLY A 420 -20.47 21.96 33.87
C GLY A 420 -20.35 22.17 35.37
N SER A 421 -19.29 22.88 35.84
CA SER A 421 -19.10 23.22 37.26
C SER A 421 -19.99 24.37 37.77
N MET A 422 -20.54 25.17 36.88
CA MET A 422 -21.47 26.25 37.25
C MET A 422 -22.94 25.77 37.41
N TYR A 423 -23.30 24.66 36.81
CA TYR A 423 -24.65 24.09 36.78
C TYR A 423 -24.77 22.74 37.51
N GLY A 424 -23.70 22.21 38.07
CA GLY A 424 -23.68 21.03 38.95
C GLY A 424 -23.43 21.44 40.39
#